data_56282b13c0d07db2a74ef321e20012d2
#
_entry.id   56282b13c0d07db2a74ef321e20012d2
#
_cell.length_a   1.000
_cell.length_b   1.000
_cell.length_c   1.000
_cell.angle_alpha   90.00
_cell.angle_beta   90.00
_cell.angle_gamma   90.00
#
_symmetry.space_group_name_H-M   'P 1'
#
loop_
_entity.id
_entity.type
_entity.pdbx_description
1 polymer ?
#
loop_
_entity_poly.entity_id
_entity_poly.type
_entity_poly.pdbx_seq_one_letter_code
_entity_poly.pdbx_strand_id
1 'polypeptide(L)'
;MLAVAETPAGHPLSAAVLLAWNGTVILKWLASDASHWDLRANRILVWESIRWASDAGHRAYDFGRSDTGHGGLQQFKAGFGAEALPLTYTVTGGGSSKARALPVHRWAGGALGLLIRHSPAGVCRALGSLLYRYAA
;
A
#
# COMPACT_ATOMS: atom_id res chain seq x y z
N MET A 1 -10.63 -7.23 -2.94
CA MET A 1 -9.93 -8.22 -3.80
C MET A 1 -8.47 -8.30 -3.38
N LEU A 2 -7.89 -9.47 -3.38
CA LEU A 2 -6.44 -9.69 -3.28
C LEU A 2 -5.94 -10.09 -4.67
N ALA A 3 -4.92 -9.40 -5.17
CA ALA A 3 -4.22 -9.73 -6.40
C ALA A 3 -2.79 -10.15 -6.08
N VAL A 4 -2.27 -11.16 -6.74
CA VAL A 4 -0.91 -11.68 -6.55
C VAL A 4 -0.26 -11.87 -7.91
N ALA A 5 0.98 -11.41 -8.05
CA ALA A 5 1.84 -11.75 -9.17
C ALA A 5 2.85 -12.80 -8.70
N GLU A 6 2.93 -13.89 -9.44
CA GLU A 6 3.80 -15.03 -9.10
C GLU A 6 4.59 -15.50 -10.33
N THR A 7 5.66 -16.23 -10.08
CA THR A 7 6.40 -16.91 -11.15
C THR A 7 5.58 -18.10 -11.67
N PRO A 8 5.92 -18.67 -12.86
CA PRO A 8 5.31 -19.90 -13.34
C PRO A 8 5.43 -21.09 -12.38
N ALA A 9 6.40 -21.07 -11.48
CA ALA A 9 6.60 -22.07 -10.44
C ALA A 9 5.76 -21.83 -9.17
N GLY A 10 4.90 -20.77 -9.16
CA GLY A 10 4.02 -20.44 -8.03
C GLY A 10 4.72 -19.64 -6.91
N HIS A 11 5.91 -19.08 -7.15
CA HIS A 11 6.56 -18.25 -6.15
C HIS A 11 5.99 -16.81 -6.19
N PRO A 12 5.42 -16.29 -5.09
CA PRO A 12 4.82 -14.95 -5.07
C PRO A 12 5.90 -13.86 -5.12
N LEU A 13 5.77 -12.93 -6.06
CA LEU A 13 6.68 -11.81 -6.28
C LEU A 13 6.12 -10.50 -5.74
N SER A 14 4.83 -10.27 -5.89
CA SER A 14 4.15 -9.11 -5.34
C SER A 14 2.68 -9.39 -5.06
N ALA A 15 2.09 -8.63 -4.13
CA ALA A 15 0.68 -8.75 -3.77
C ALA A 15 0.06 -7.36 -3.54
N ALA A 16 -1.20 -7.20 -3.92
CA ALA A 16 -1.95 -5.97 -3.73
C ALA A 16 -3.33 -6.26 -3.13
N VAL A 17 -3.76 -5.39 -2.21
CA VAL A 17 -5.13 -5.36 -1.72
C VAL A 17 -5.87 -4.21 -2.37
N LEU A 18 -6.94 -4.53 -3.06
CA LEU A 18 -7.79 -3.59 -3.78
C LEU A 18 -9.17 -3.53 -3.12
N LEU A 19 -9.65 -2.32 -2.90
CA LEU A 19 -11.00 -2.06 -2.41
C LEU A 19 -11.81 -1.42 -3.55
N ALA A 20 -12.96 -2.02 -3.88
CA ALA A 20 -13.84 -1.51 -4.92
C ALA A 20 -15.14 -1.01 -4.29
N TRP A 21 -15.48 0.25 -4.54
CA TRP A 21 -16.68 0.88 -4.02
C TRP A 21 -17.13 2.02 -4.95
N ASN A 22 -18.41 2.10 -5.23
CA ASN A 22 -19.05 3.20 -5.94
C ASN A 22 -18.34 3.61 -7.25
N GLY A 23 -17.93 2.63 -8.05
CA GLY A 23 -17.27 2.87 -9.34
C GLY A 23 -15.79 3.26 -9.25
N THR A 24 -15.20 3.19 -8.06
CA THR A 24 -13.77 3.46 -7.83
C THR A 24 -13.09 2.23 -7.25
N VAL A 25 -11.91 1.91 -7.75
CA VAL A 25 -11.01 0.92 -7.16
C VAL A 25 -9.87 1.64 -6.46
N ILE A 26 -9.62 1.30 -5.20
CA ILE A 26 -8.54 1.88 -4.39
C ILE A 26 -7.45 0.84 -4.20
N LEU A 27 -6.22 1.16 -4.59
CA LEU A 27 -5.03 0.38 -4.24
C LEU A 27 -4.66 0.66 -2.78
N LYS A 28 -5.14 -0.19 -1.87
CA LYS A 28 -4.98 0.03 -0.43
C LYS A 28 -3.60 -0.34 0.07
N TRP A 29 -3.08 -1.49 -0.34
CA TRP A 29 -1.74 -1.97 0.01
C TRP A 29 -1.10 -2.64 -1.20
N LEU A 30 0.20 -2.44 -1.32
CA LEU A 30 1.06 -3.08 -2.31
C LEU A 30 2.34 -3.52 -1.60
N ALA A 31 2.70 -4.77 -1.75
CA ALA A 31 3.93 -5.34 -1.21
C ALA A 31 4.64 -6.17 -2.29
N SER A 32 5.96 -6.27 -2.19
CA SER A 32 6.75 -7.09 -3.10
C SER A 32 7.93 -7.73 -2.39
N ASP A 33 8.37 -8.85 -2.93
CA ASP A 33 9.61 -9.49 -2.51
C ASP A 33 10.81 -8.65 -2.97
N ALA A 34 11.59 -8.18 -1.99
CA ALA A 34 12.75 -7.33 -2.25
C ALA A 34 13.88 -8.08 -3.00
N SER A 35 13.97 -9.40 -2.86
CA SER A 35 14.97 -10.21 -3.54
C SER A 35 14.75 -10.34 -5.05
N HIS A 36 13.55 -9.97 -5.53
CA HIS A 36 13.13 -10.07 -6.94
C HIS A 36 12.64 -8.73 -7.52
N TRP A 37 13.16 -7.61 -7.03
CA TRP A 37 12.76 -6.27 -7.53
C TRP A 37 13.17 -6.01 -8.98
N ASP A 38 14.21 -6.68 -9.46
CA ASP A 38 14.65 -6.67 -10.86
C ASP A 38 13.53 -7.11 -11.82
N LEU A 39 12.66 -8.02 -11.41
CA LEU A 39 11.52 -8.50 -12.19
C LEU A 39 10.37 -7.47 -12.29
N ARG A 40 10.43 -6.41 -11.51
CA ARG A 40 9.44 -5.30 -11.52
C ARG A 40 7.98 -5.75 -11.42
N ALA A 41 7.73 -6.84 -10.68
CA ALA A 41 6.41 -7.47 -10.56
C ALA A 41 5.29 -6.51 -10.11
N ASN A 42 5.63 -5.48 -9.31
CA ASN A 42 4.67 -4.43 -8.93
C ASN A 42 4.08 -3.70 -10.14
N ARG A 43 4.85 -3.48 -11.21
CA ARG A 43 4.35 -2.79 -12.40
C ARG A 43 3.32 -3.62 -13.14
N ILE A 44 3.60 -4.91 -13.31
CA ILE A 44 2.69 -5.86 -13.96
C ILE A 44 1.42 -5.99 -13.13
N LEU A 45 1.56 -6.19 -11.81
CA LEU A 45 0.43 -6.36 -10.91
C LEU A 45 -0.51 -5.15 -10.90
N VAL A 46 0.05 -3.94 -10.81
CA VAL A 46 -0.73 -2.70 -10.85
C VAL A 46 -1.39 -2.52 -12.20
N TRP A 47 -0.69 -2.76 -13.30
CA TRP A 47 -1.25 -2.67 -14.65
C TRP A 47 -2.43 -3.61 -14.84
N GLU A 48 -2.29 -4.88 -14.47
CA GLU A 48 -3.36 -5.87 -14.58
C GLU A 48 -4.54 -5.54 -13.65
N SER A 49 -4.29 -4.95 -12.49
CA SER A 49 -5.36 -4.50 -11.60
C SER A 49 -6.14 -3.29 -12.16
N ILE A 50 -5.48 -2.39 -12.90
CA ILE A 50 -6.14 -1.29 -13.61
C ILE A 50 -7.00 -1.85 -14.77
N ARG A 51 -6.45 -2.79 -15.55
CA ARG A 51 -7.21 -3.46 -16.62
C ARG A 51 -8.45 -4.14 -16.07
N TRP A 52 -8.28 -4.94 -15.01
CA TRP A 52 -9.40 -5.58 -14.34
C TRP A 52 -10.46 -4.56 -13.87
N ALA A 53 -10.04 -3.44 -13.29
CA ALA A 53 -10.95 -2.40 -12.83
C ALA A 53 -11.74 -1.80 -14.01
N SER A 54 -11.07 -1.54 -15.14
CA SER A 54 -11.71 -1.05 -16.37
C SER A 54 -12.71 -2.05 -16.93
N ASP A 55 -12.31 -3.32 -17.06
CA ASP A 55 -13.16 -4.39 -17.59
C ASP A 55 -14.38 -4.67 -16.69
N ALA A 56 -14.24 -4.46 -15.38
CA ALA A 56 -15.33 -4.53 -14.40
C ALA A 56 -16.24 -3.29 -14.38
N GLY A 57 -16.00 -2.30 -15.26
CA GLY A 57 -16.81 -1.09 -15.39
C GLY A 57 -16.56 -0.02 -14.33
N HIS A 58 -15.45 -0.09 -13.61
CA HIS A 58 -15.04 0.99 -12.69
C HIS A 58 -14.54 2.20 -13.48
N ARG A 59 -14.88 3.40 -12.98
CA ARG A 59 -14.60 4.68 -13.65
C ARG A 59 -13.31 5.34 -13.21
N ALA A 60 -12.81 4.95 -12.04
CA ALA A 60 -11.61 5.53 -11.44
C ALA A 60 -10.77 4.48 -10.73
N TYR A 61 -9.46 4.67 -10.77
CA TYR A 61 -8.47 3.89 -10.02
C TYR A 61 -7.67 4.83 -9.13
N ASP A 62 -7.80 4.69 -7.81
CA ASP A 62 -7.16 5.54 -6.82
C ASP A 62 -5.92 4.84 -6.26
N PHE A 63 -4.77 5.41 -6.52
CA PHE A 63 -3.48 4.94 -6.00
C PHE A 63 -3.25 5.26 -4.52
N GLY A 64 -4.20 5.91 -3.87
CA GLY A 64 -4.08 6.37 -2.50
C GLY A 64 -3.05 7.51 -2.32
N ARG A 65 -2.90 7.94 -1.08
CA ARG A 65 -2.05 9.07 -0.72
C ARG A 65 -0.57 8.83 -1.02
N SER A 66 0.13 9.91 -1.38
CA SER A 66 1.58 10.00 -1.40
C SER A 66 2.02 11.21 -0.61
N ASP A 67 3.03 11.06 0.23
CA ASP A 67 3.64 12.22 0.90
C ASP A 67 4.48 13.01 -0.11
N THR A 68 4.50 14.34 0.05
CA THR A 68 5.20 15.26 -0.88
C THR A 68 6.71 15.01 -0.98
N GLY A 69 7.31 14.40 0.04
CA GLY A 69 8.74 14.04 0.07
C GLY A 69 9.10 12.74 -0.66
N HIS A 70 8.12 11.96 -1.14
CA HIS A 70 8.36 10.66 -1.77
C HIS A 70 8.28 10.73 -3.30
N GLY A 71 9.21 11.45 -3.94
CA GLY A 71 9.23 11.64 -5.40
C GLY A 71 9.23 10.33 -6.21
N GLY A 72 9.92 9.29 -5.75
CA GLY A 72 9.92 7.99 -6.42
C GLY A 72 8.55 7.32 -6.48
N LEU A 73 7.74 7.42 -5.40
CA LEU A 73 6.39 6.89 -5.38
C LEU A 73 5.46 7.71 -6.27
N GLN A 74 5.62 9.03 -6.29
CA GLN A 74 4.86 9.90 -7.19
C GLN A 74 5.17 9.59 -8.65
N GLN A 75 6.46 9.43 -9.01
CA GLN A 75 6.89 9.05 -10.34
C GLN A 75 6.37 7.66 -10.74
N PHE A 76 6.36 6.70 -9.82
CA PHE A 76 5.77 5.38 -10.06
C PHE A 76 4.31 5.48 -10.45
N LYS A 77 3.50 6.24 -9.69
CA LYS A 77 2.06 6.45 -9.97
C LYS A 77 1.84 7.22 -11.27
N ALA A 78 2.60 8.28 -11.51
CA ALA A 78 2.55 9.06 -12.75
C ALA A 78 2.85 8.20 -13.99
N GLY A 79 3.69 7.18 -13.86
CA GLY A 79 3.99 6.21 -14.93
C GLY A 79 2.79 5.40 -15.42
N PHE A 80 1.68 5.40 -14.67
CA PHE A 80 0.39 4.81 -15.08
C PHE A 80 -0.62 5.87 -15.54
N GLY A 81 -0.19 7.12 -15.72
CA GLY A 81 -1.08 8.23 -16.10
C GLY A 81 -1.88 8.80 -14.93
N ALA A 82 -1.49 8.52 -13.68
CA ALA A 82 -2.19 9.05 -12.52
C ALA A 82 -1.96 10.55 -12.38
N GLU A 83 -3.03 11.30 -12.13
CA GLU A 83 -3.01 12.71 -11.80
C GLU A 83 -2.89 12.89 -10.28
N ALA A 84 -2.01 13.80 -9.84
CA ALA A 84 -1.84 14.13 -8.44
C ALA A 84 -2.79 15.25 -8.03
N LEU A 85 -3.71 14.95 -7.12
CA LEU A 85 -4.62 15.94 -6.54
C LEU A 85 -4.16 16.33 -5.14
N PRO A 86 -4.20 17.64 -4.78
CA PRO A 86 -3.85 18.08 -3.44
C PRO A 86 -4.87 17.55 -2.42
N LEU A 87 -4.38 16.95 -1.34
CA LEU A 87 -5.19 16.46 -0.25
C LEU A 87 -4.96 17.30 1.00
N THR A 88 -5.99 18.02 1.43
CA THR A 88 -5.95 18.87 2.62
C THR A 88 -6.59 18.15 3.80
N TYR A 89 -5.87 18.09 4.93
CA TYR A 89 -6.41 17.59 6.18
C TYR A 89 -6.71 18.76 7.11
N THR A 90 -7.93 18.77 7.67
CA THR A 90 -8.30 19.68 8.74
C THR A 90 -8.35 18.91 10.05
N VAL A 91 -7.55 19.34 11.03
CA VAL A 91 -7.58 18.77 12.38
C VAL A 91 -8.46 19.67 13.25
N THR A 92 -9.60 19.15 13.70
CA THR A 92 -10.50 19.84 14.63
C THR A 92 -10.32 19.26 16.02
N GLY A 93 -9.92 20.11 16.99
CA GLY A 93 -9.75 19.72 18.38
C GLY A 93 -9.02 20.82 19.15
N GLY A 94 -9.60 21.30 20.25
CA GLY A 94 -9.01 22.33 21.10
C GLY A 94 -7.89 21.77 21.98
N GLY A 95 -6.69 21.89 21.52
CA GLY A 95 -5.47 21.55 22.23
C GLY A 95 -4.30 21.60 21.25
N SER A 96 -3.18 22.20 21.62
CA SER A 96 -1.96 22.22 20.81
C SER A 96 -1.37 20.81 20.69
N SER A 97 -2.12 19.89 20.12
CA SER A 97 -1.59 18.63 19.67
C SER A 97 -0.96 18.89 18.30
N LYS A 98 0.34 19.10 18.25
CA LYS A 98 1.12 18.63 17.13
C LYS A 98 0.60 17.22 16.91
N ALA A 99 -0.23 17.03 15.88
CA ALA A 99 -0.68 15.71 15.48
C ALA A 99 0.60 14.89 15.30
N ARG A 100 0.94 14.15 16.32
CA ARG A 100 2.11 13.31 16.37
C ARG A 100 1.73 12.11 15.51
N ALA A 101 1.79 12.35 14.18
CA ALA A 101 1.81 11.23 13.26
C ALA A 101 2.91 10.30 13.79
N LEU A 102 2.51 9.24 14.45
CA LEU A 102 3.47 8.23 14.89
C LEU A 102 4.23 7.86 13.63
N PRO A 103 5.53 8.03 13.59
CA PRO A 103 6.31 7.75 12.39
C PRO A 103 6.36 6.24 12.19
N VAL A 104 5.25 5.67 11.73
CA VAL A 104 5.12 4.22 11.44
C VAL A 104 6.25 3.79 10.48
N HIS A 105 6.68 4.69 9.60
CA HIS A 105 7.83 4.46 8.73
C HIS A 105 9.18 4.26 9.45
N ARG A 106 9.37 4.84 10.64
CA ARG A 106 10.63 4.64 11.39
C ARG A 106 10.70 3.27 12.07
N TRP A 107 9.57 2.62 12.28
CA TRP A 107 9.49 1.31 12.94
C TRP A 107 9.66 0.15 11.95
N ALA A 108 9.30 0.36 10.67
CA ALA A 108 9.42 -0.66 9.64
C ALA A 108 10.88 -1.01 9.26
N GLY A 109 11.83 -0.12 9.51
CA GLY A 109 13.26 -0.34 9.22
C GLY A 109 14.11 -0.71 10.44
N GLY A 110 13.52 -0.77 11.64
CA GLY A 110 14.25 -1.09 12.88
C GLY A 110 14.14 -2.55 13.31
N ALA A 111 14.62 -2.84 14.52
CA ALA A 111 14.58 -4.18 15.12
C ALA A 111 13.20 -4.86 15.08
N LEU A 112 12.12 -4.07 15.18
CA LEU A 112 10.74 -4.57 15.08
C LEU A 112 10.42 -5.08 13.67
N GLY A 113 10.89 -4.41 12.62
CA GLY A 113 10.72 -4.85 11.24
C GLY A 113 11.45 -6.18 10.97
N LEU A 114 12.64 -6.34 11.52
CA LEU A 114 13.39 -7.60 11.46
C LEU A 114 12.68 -8.72 12.23
N LEU A 115 12.13 -8.41 13.41
CA LEU A 115 11.38 -9.37 14.24
C LEU A 115 10.12 -9.85 13.51
N ILE A 116 9.35 -8.94 12.91
CA ILE A 116 8.14 -9.27 12.15
C ILE A 116 8.50 -10.12 10.91
N ARG A 117 9.60 -9.80 10.25
CA ARG A 117 10.04 -10.50 9.03
C ARG A 117 10.42 -11.97 9.27
N HIS A 118 10.88 -12.31 10.49
CA HIS A 118 11.27 -13.67 10.88
C HIS A 118 10.24 -14.36 11.79
N SER A 119 9.10 -13.70 12.08
CA SER A 119 8.07 -14.24 12.97
C SER A 119 7.09 -15.13 12.22
N PRO A 120 6.62 -16.22 12.83
CA PRO A 120 5.53 -17.04 12.28
C PRO A 120 4.28 -16.19 12.05
N ALA A 121 3.48 -16.56 11.05
CA ALA A 121 2.27 -15.83 10.66
C ALA A 121 1.28 -15.58 11.82
N GLY A 122 1.23 -16.49 12.80
CA GLY A 122 0.40 -16.35 14.02
C GLY A 122 0.83 -15.17 14.90
N VAL A 123 2.14 -14.95 15.04
CA VAL A 123 2.69 -13.82 15.81
C VAL A 123 2.42 -12.49 15.10
N CYS A 124 2.61 -12.46 13.76
CA CYS A 124 2.29 -11.28 12.96
C CYS A 124 0.80 -10.92 13.03
N ARG A 125 -0.08 -11.93 13.03
CA ARG A 125 -1.53 -11.73 13.16
C ARG A 125 -1.91 -11.17 14.53
N ALA A 126 -1.35 -11.72 15.62
CA ALA A 126 -1.59 -11.25 16.99
C ALA A 126 -1.07 -9.82 17.20
N LEU A 127 0.15 -9.51 16.73
CA LEU A 127 0.71 -8.17 16.79
C LEU A 127 -0.08 -7.19 15.93
N GLY A 128 -0.51 -7.59 14.74
CA GLY A 128 -1.35 -6.79 13.87
C GLY A 128 -2.68 -6.44 14.51
N SER A 129 -3.38 -7.39 15.14
CA SER A 129 -4.65 -7.15 15.82
C SER A 129 -4.50 -6.21 17.01
N LEU A 130 -3.39 -6.33 17.76
CA LEU A 130 -3.10 -5.46 18.89
C LEU A 130 -2.78 -4.02 18.46
N LEU A 131 -1.91 -3.88 17.45
CA LEU A 131 -1.49 -2.56 16.94
C LEU A 131 -2.63 -1.82 16.23
N TYR A 132 -3.49 -2.52 15.49
CA TYR A 132 -4.64 -1.90 14.82
C TYR A 132 -5.67 -1.34 15.81
N ARG A 133 -5.78 -1.93 16.99
CA ARG A 133 -6.68 -1.45 18.06
C ARG A 133 -6.25 -0.09 18.64
N TYR A 134 -4.95 0.27 18.52
CA TYR A 134 -4.39 1.51 19.06
C TYR A 134 -3.99 2.52 17.97
N ALA A 135 -4.08 2.16 16.69
CA ALA A 135 -3.68 2.99 15.55
C ALA A 135 -4.87 3.53 14.73
N ALA A 136 -6.11 3.17 15.14
CA ALA A 136 -7.34 3.66 14.51
C ALA A 136 -7.82 4.96 15.15
#